data_2f300a89b49975f8e00138ffbd2a9ce1
#
_entry.id   2f300a89b49975f8e00138ffbd2a9ce1
#
_cell.length_a   1.000
_cell.length_b   1.000
_cell.length_c   1.000
_cell.angle_alpha   90.00
_cell.angle_beta   90.00
_cell.angle_gamma   90.00
#
_symmetry.space_group_name_H-M   'P 1'
#
loop_
_entity.id
_entity.type
_entity.pdbx_description
1 polymer ?
#
loop_
_entity_poly.entity_id
_entity_poly.type
_entity_poly.pdbx_seq_one_letter_code
_entity_poly.pdbx_strand_id
1 'polypeptide(L)'
;MHEAFWEIKNTPKIKLILIFLTANFYFIAEGIIIHLMTGEDEKALTIFQGISCSYMCAFYRLATLGSGNGIAQIYYYKTKGIDVSKGTGMSIVQYTFQKITIGIMGILSFLILVAIGNSSLLKYSWFMLAGVLVISIICTVLFLLTVSKKISGFAIALIRAIIKKESRLTEKVDKLEHAINSLQTEGRIIWHDKKVFLIVVLLNIFKFCCWYIIPGILFVDTFDLNPLMCMALMAVCNMLGCVMVAPSGIGTLDFVFALFFGTLVKNGKAIAAAILIYRFFTWAVPFMIGLIPAAFLKKTNKIEDDIKG
;
A
#
# COMPACT_ATOMS: atom_id res chain seq x y z
N MET A 1 -7.37 8.75 26.60
CA MET A 1 -7.03 7.34 26.32
C MET A 1 -8.02 6.37 26.98
N HIS A 2 -8.30 6.46 28.26
CA HIS A 2 -9.24 5.54 28.96
C HIS A 2 -10.62 5.45 28.30
N GLU A 3 -11.17 6.57 27.83
CA GLU A 3 -12.49 6.64 27.18
C GLU A 3 -12.50 6.01 25.77
N ALA A 4 -11.41 6.12 25.00
CA ALA A 4 -11.30 5.43 23.72
C ALA A 4 -11.24 3.89 23.89
N PHE A 5 -10.58 3.40 24.93
CA PHE A 5 -10.62 1.98 25.30
C PHE A 5 -12.02 1.52 25.71
N TRP A 6 -12.81 2.37 26.36
CA TRP A 6 -14.18 2.05 26.70
C TRP A 6 -15.05 1.89 25.44
N GLU A 7 -14.91 2.79 24.46
CA GLU A 7 -15.59 2.68 23.18
C GLU A 7 -15.21 1.41 22.40
N ILE A 8 -13.92 1.04 22.42
CA ILE A 8 -13.44 -0.23 21.81
C ILE A 8 -14.09 -1.42 22.49
N LYS A 9 -14.18 -1.44 23.84
CA LYS A 9 -14.79 -2.51 24.61
C LYS A 9 -16.29 -2.67 24.31
N ASN A 10 -16.97 -1.57 24.02
CA ASN A 10 -18.39 -1.55 23.70
C ASN A 10 -18.69 -1.81 22.20
N THR A 11 -17.66 -1.88 21.36
CA THR A 11 -17.86 -2.20 19.94
C THR A 11 -18.37 -3.66 19.82
N PRO A 12 -19.49 -3.90 19.10
CA PRO A 12 -20.04 -5.23 18.92
C PRO A 12 -19.02 -6.21 18.35
N LYS A 13 -18.92 -7.41 18.95
CA LYS A 13 -17.95 -8.45 18.53
C LYS A 13 -18.07 -8.79 17.06
N ILE A 14 -19.27 -8.80 16.51
CA ILE A 14 -19.50 -9.07 15.08
C ILE A 14 -18.81 -8.04 14.19
N LYS A 15 -18.81 -6.75 14.56
CA LYS A 15 -18.09 -5.70 13.83
C LYS A 15 -16.58 -5.95 13.86
N LEU A 16 -16.03 -6.32 15.03
CA LEU A 16 -14.61 -6.63 15.14
C LEU A 16 -14.21 -7.85 14.30
N ILE A 17 -15.06 -8.87 14.23
CA ILE A 17 -14.83 -10.05 13.36
C ILE A 17 -14.88 -9.64 11.89
N LEU A 18 -15.86 -8.83 11.47
CA LEU A 18 -15.95 -8.32 10.09
C LEU A 18 -14.73 -7.49 9.72
N ILE A 19 -14.27 -6.61 10.61
CA ILE A 19 -13.07 -5.79 10.41
C ILE A 19 -11.83 -6.67 10.32
N PHE A 20 -11.71 -7.68 11.17
CA PHE A 20 -10.61 -8.66 11.11
C PHE A 20 -10.59 -9.38 9.75
N LEU A 21 -11.72 -9.84 9.26
CA LEU A 21 -11.82 -10.54 7.98
C LEU A 21 -11.47 -9.60 6.82
N THR A 22 -12.08 -8.41 6.77
CA THR A 22 -11.82 -7.44 5.69
C THR A 22 -10.37 -6.98 5.70
N ALA A 23 -9.77 -6.73 6.86
CA ALA A 23 -8.37 -6.34 6.96
C ALA A 23 -7.42 -7.45 6.46
N ASN A 24 -7.73 -8.72 6.72
CA ASN A 24 -6.91 -9.85 6.26
C ASN A 24 -7.14 -10.17 4.78
N PHE A 25 -8.33 -9.95 4.22
CA PHE A 25 -8.56 -10.07 2.78
C PHE A 25 -7.65 -9.15 1.95
N TYR A 26 -7.26 -7.99 2.49
CA TYR A 26 -6.24 -7.15 1.87
C TYR A 26 -4.93 -7.93 1.65
N PHE A 27 -4.41 -8.61 2.66
CA PHE A 27 -3.13 -9.33 2.58
C PHE A 27 -3.22 -10.60 1.74
N ILE A 28 -4.38 -11.25 1.72
CA ILE A 28 -4.63 -12.40 0.84
C ILE A 28 -4.63 -11.93 -0.62
N ALA A 29 -5.34 -10.86 -0.96
CA ALA A 29 -5.34 -10.30 -2.30
C ALA A 29 -3.95 -9.82 -2.73
N GLU A 30 -3.19 -9.18 -1.82
CA GLU A 30 -1.81 -8.79 -2.05
C GLU A 30 -0.92 -10.00 -2.35
N GLY A 31 -1.10 -11.10 -1.60
CA GLY A 31 -0.37 -12.34 -1.82
C GLY A 31 -0.69 -12.98 -3.17
N ILE A 32 -1.95 -12.93 -3.62
CA ILE A 32 -2.35 -13.40 -4.95
C ILE A 32 -1.71 -12.52 -6.04
N ILE A 33 -1.65 -11.20 -5.86
CA ILE A 33 -0.95 -10.30 -6.78
C ILE A 33 0.54 -10.68 -6.86
N ILE A 34 1.21 -10.92 -5.72
CA ILE A 34 2.60 -11.35 -5.67
C ILE A 34 2.80 -12.65 -6.44
N HIS A 35 1.93 -13.65 -6.26
CA HIS A 35 1.96 -14.90 -7.02
C HIS A 35 1.84 -14.65 -8.54
N LEU A 36 0.84 -13.89 -8.97
CA LEU A 36 0.61 -13.61 -10.38
C LEU A 36 1.79 -12.87 -11.04
N MET A 37 2.44 -11.97 -10.30
CA MET A 37 3.59 -11.23 -10.80
C MET A 37 4.85 -12.07 -10.98
N THR A 38 4.97 -13.21 -10.28
CA THR A 38 6.12 -14.11 -10.46
C THR A 38 6.03 -14.96 -11.74
N GLY A 39 4.87 -14.96 -12.41
CA GLY A 39 4.64 -15.68 -13.67
C GLY A 39 4.41 -17.18 -13.47
N GLU A 40 4.61 -17.95 -14.55
CA GLU A 40 4.39 -19.40 -14.60
C GLU A 40 5.72 -20.20 -14.67
N ASP A 41 6.87 -19.55 -14.46
CA ASP A 41 8.19 -20.20 -14.48
C ASP A 41 8.31 -21.22 -13.34
N GLU A 42 9.26 -22.15 -13.45
CA GLU A 42 9.58 -23.16 -12.40
C GLU A 42 9.87 -22.54 -11.02
N LYS A 43 10.30 -21.28 -10.99
CA LYS A 43 10.59 -20.52 -9.77
C LYS A 43 9.43 -19.62 -9.34
N ALA A 44 8.26 -19.73 -9.98
CA ALA A 44 7.09 -18.95 -9.60
C ALA A 44 6.64 -19.29 -8.18
N LEU A 45 6.24 -18.27 -7.44
CA LEU A 45 5.72 -18.48 -6.09
C LEU A 45 4.33 -19.12 -6.15
N THR A 46 4.06 -20.05 -5.24
CA THR A 46 2.69 -20.51 -5.02
C THR A 46 1.85 -19.41 -4.37
N ILE A 47 0.51 -19.51 -4.44
CA ILE A 47 -0.41 -18.56 -3.79
C ILE A 47 -0.08 -18.45 -2.28
N PHE A 48 0.16 -19.57 -1.61
CA PHE A 48 0.51 -19.58 -0.18
C PHE A 48 1.84 -18.86 0.10
N GLN A 49 2.84 -19.04 -0.76
CA GLN A 49 4.11 -18.32 -0.67
C GLN A 49 3.92 -16.83 -0.91
N GLY A 50 3.08 -16.43 -1.85
CA GLY A 50 2.71 -15.03 -2.08
C GLY A 50 2.04 -14.40 -0.87
N ILE A 51 1.07 -15.10 -0.23
CA ILE A 51 0.42 -14.66 1.00
C ILE A 51 1.44 -14.55 2.15
N SER A 52 2.31 -15.53 2.30
CA SER A 52 3.39 -15.50 3.30
C SER A 52 4.32 -14.30 3.09
N CYS A 53 4.66 -13.99 1.83
CA CYS A 53 5.46 -12.82 1.46
C CYS A 53 4.73 -11.53 1.84
N SER A 54 3.42 -11.40 1.57
CA SER A 54 2.65 -10.19 1.89
C SER A 54 2.62 -9.89 3.39
N TYR A 55 2.42 -10.91 4.24
CA TYR A 55 2.47 -10.75 5.69
C TYR A 55 3.89 -10.48 6.21
N MET A 56 4.91 -11.13 5.65
CA MET A 56 6.30 -10.82 5.98
C MET A 56 6.64 -9.35 5.65
N CYS A 57 6.17 -8.86 4.53
CA CYS A 57 6.31 -7.45 4.15
C CYS A 57 5.59 -6.52 5.13
N ALA A 58 4.42 -6.90 5.65
CA ALA A 58 3.72 -6.14 6.69
C ALA A 58 4.52 -6.08 8.00
N PHE A 59 5.15 -7.19 8.40
CA PHE A 59 6.06 -7.23 9.55
C PHE A 59 7.23 -6.25 9.38
N TYR A 60 7.97 -6.36 8.29
CA TYR A 60 9.12 -5.49 8.05
C TYR A 60 8.73 -4.02 7.85
N ARG A 61 7.57 -3.75 7.24
CA ARG A 61 7.05 -2.38 7.12
C ARG A 61 6.91 -1.71 8.48
N LEU A 62 6.34 -2.37 9.47
CA LEU A 62 6.17 -1.80 10.80
C LEU A 62 7.50 -1.77 11.57
N ALA A 63 8.29 -2.84 11.51
CA ALA A 63 9.59 -2.94 12.19
C ALA A 63 10.60 -1.89 11.75
N THR A 64 10.51 -1.40 10.49
CA THR A 64 11.45 -0.42 9.91
C THR A 64 10.82 0.93 9.63
N LEU A 65 9.69 1.23 10.23
CA LEU A 65 8.94 2.48 10.02
C LEU A 65 8.72 2.79 8.52
N GLY A 66 8.40 1.77 7.71
CA GLY A 66 7.97 1.89 6.32
C GLY A 66 9.02 1.59 5.26
N SER A 67 10.31 1.68 5.58
CA SER A 67 11.38 1.51 4.59
C SER A 67 11.65 0.05 4.19
N GLY A 68 11.32 -0.92 5.03
CA GLY A 68 11.67 -2.33 4.84
C GLY A 68 10.74 -3.15 3.96
N ASN A 69 9.57 -2.64 3.58
CA ASN A 69 8.58 -3.41 2.83
C ASN A 69 9.12 -3.99 1.50
N GLY A 70 9.63 -3.14 0.63
CA GLY A 70 10.17 -3.56 -0.67
C GLY A 70 11.44 -4.41 -0.54
N ILE A 71 12.32 -4.07 0.42
CA ILE A 71 13.55 -4.83 0.69
C ILE A 71 13.20 -6.24 1.16
N ALA A 72 12.22 -6.38 2.06
CA ALA A 72 11.75 -7.68 2.54
C ALA A 72 11.17 -8.53 1.41
N GLN A 73 10.42 -7.92 0.49
CA GLN A 73 9.85 -8.60 -0.67
C GLN A 73 10.95 -9.13 -1.61
N ILE A 74 11.93 -8.29 -1.96
CA ILE A 74 13.08 -8.68 -2.80
C ILE A 74 13.87 -9.79 -2.13
N TYR A 75 14.10 -9.69 -0.82
CA TYR A 75 14.76 -10.72 -0.04
C TYR A 75 14.00 -12.05 -0.07
N TYR A 76 12.68 -12.03 0.10
CA TYR A 76 11.84 -13.22 -0.01
C TYR A 76 11.94 -13.87 -1.38
N TYR A 77 11.88 -13.08 -2.45
CA TYR A 77 12.06 -13.55 -3.82
C TYR A 77 13.40 -14.25 -4.00
N LYS A 78 14.49 -13.64 -3.52
CA LYS A 78 15.83 -14.21 -3.57
C LYS A 78 15.89 -15.59 -2.91
N THR A 79 15.28 -15.78 -1.72
CA THR A 79 15.27 -17.07 -1.03
C THR A 79 14.47 -18.16 -1.75
N LYS A 80 13.63 -17.76 -2.71
CA LYS A 80 12.89 -18.68 -3.59
C LYS A 80 13.58 -18.88 -4.95
N GLY A 81 14.82 -18.39 -5.10
CA GLY A 81 15.62 -18.55 -6.31
C GLY A 81 15.28 -17.57 -7.43
N ILE A 82 14.47 -16.54 -7.16
CA ILE A 82 14.20 -15.46 -8.11
C ILE A 82 15.37 -14.47 -8.07
N ASP A 83 15.88 -14.08 -9.23
CA ASP A 83 16.95 -13.11 -9.35
C ASP A 83 16.61 -11.77 -8.70
N VAL A 84 17.60 -11.14 -8.06
CA VAL A 84 17.41 -9.87 -7.33
C VAL A 84 16.94 -8.74 -8.26
N SER A 85 17.45 -8.69 -9.49
CA SER A 85 17.05 -7.67 -10.47
C SER A 85 15.59 -7.86 -10.88
N LYS A 86 15.17 -9.10 -11.20
CA LYS A 86 13.78 -9.46 -11.49
C LYS A 86 12.88 -9.15 -10.29
N GLY A 87 13.26 -9.56 -9.09
CA GLY A 87 12.53 -9.29 -7.85
C GLY A 87 12.36 -7.79 -7.56
N THR A 88 13.39 -6.99 -7.85
CA THR A 88 13.33 -5.53 -7.70
C THR A 88 12.33 -4.94 -8.70
N GLY A 89 12.40 -5.34 -9.97
CA GLY A 89 11.47 -4.89 -11.00
C GLY A 89 10.01 -5.19 -10.63
N MET A 90 9.71 -6.44 -10.25
CA MET A 90 8.36 -6.85 -9.82
C MET A 90 7.86 -6.05 -8.61
N SER A 91 8.72 -5.82 -7.59
CA SER A 91 8.34 -5.04 -6.41
C SER A 91 8.00 -3.58 -6.75
N ILE A 92 8.74 -2.97 -7.67
CA ILE A 92 8.47 -1.59 -8.10
C ILE A 92 7.22 -1.53 -8.98
N VAL A 93 7.01 -2.51 -9.87
CA VAL A 93 5.77 -2.63 -10.66
C VAL A 93 4.56 -2.73 -9.73
N GLN A 94 4.60 -3.61 -8.73
CA GLN A 94 3.54 -3.76 -7.75
C GLN A 94 3.26 -2.46 -6.99
N TYR A 95 4.30 -1.77 -6.53
CA TYR A 95 4.17 -0.45 -5.90
C TYR A 95 3.51 0.57 -6.83
N THR A 96 3.87 0.56 -8.11
CA THR A 96 3.28 1.44 -9.13
C THR A 96 1.79 1.18 -9.30
N PHE A 97 1.36 -0.09 -9.43
CA PHE A 97 -0.07 -0.45 -9.49
C PHE A 97 -0.82 0.00 -8.24
N GLN A 98 -0.24 -0.17 -7.05
CA GLN A 98 -0.84 0.29 -5.80
C GLN A 98 -1.04 1.81 -5.79
N LYS A 99 -0.03 2.60 -6.18
CA LYS A 99 -0.11 4.06 -6.19
C LYS A 99 -1.11 4.57 -7.22
N ILE A 100 -1.13 3.98 -8.41
CA ILE A 100 -2.11 4.33 -9.45
C ILE A 100 -3.53 4.00 -8.97
N THR A 101 -3.75 2.84 -8.34
CA THR A 101 -5.06 2.46 -7.81
C THR A 101 -5.53 3.42 -6.71
N ILE A 102 -4.66 3.77 -5.75
CA ILE A 102 -4.96 4.77 -4.70
C ILE A 102 -5.32 6.12 -5.34
N GLY A 103 -4.55 6.54 -6.33
CA GLY A 103 -4.80 7.80 -7.04
C GLY A 103 -6.16 7.81 -7.74
N ILE A 104 -6.46 6.79 -8.54
CA ILE A 104 -7.73 6.68 -9.26
C ILE A 104 -8.91 6.62 -8.28
N MET A 105 -8.84 5.75 -7.27
CA MET A 105 -9.91 5.64 -6.26
C MET A 105 -10.09 6.94 -5.48
N GLY A 106 -8.99 7.61 -5.11
CA GLY A 106 -9.05 8.90 -4.42
C GLY A 106 -9.66 10.01 -5.27
N ILE A 107 -9.30 10.11 -6.55
CA ILE A 107 -9.86 11.08 -7.48
C ILE A 107 -11.36 10.85 -7.70
N LEU A 108 -11.76 9.61 -8.02
CA LEU A 108 -13.16 9.24 -8.20
C LEU A 108 -13.97 9.53 -6.93
N SER A 109 -13.44 9.18 -5.76
CA SER A 109 -14.08 9.45 -4.49
C SER A 109 -14.21 10.95 -4.20
N PHE A 110 -13.20 11.75 -4.53
CA PHE A 110 -13.28 13.21 -4.42
C PHE A 110 -14.43 13.76 -5.28
N LEU A 111 -14.54 13.31 -6.55
CA LEU A 111 -15.62 13.74 -7.44
C LEU A 111 -17.01 13.34 -6.90
N ILE A 112 -17.14 12.12 -6.35
CA ILE A 112 -18.37 11.65 -5.70
C ILE A 112 -18.73 12.53 -4.49
N LEU A 113 -17.77 12.83 -3.62
CA LEU A 113 -18.01 13.68 -2.44
C LEU A 113 -18.40 15.10 -2.80
N VAL A 114 -17.81 15.66 -3.87
CA VAL A 114 -18.21 16.98 -4.41
C VAL A 114 -19.64 16.92 -4.97
N ALA A 115 -19.98 15.86 -5.72
CA ALA A 115 -21.31 15.67 -6.29
C ALA A 115 -22.41 15.52 -5.21
N ILE A 116 -22.11 14.87 -4.07
CA ILE A 116 -23.01 14.74 -2.92
C ILE A 116 -23.29 16.12 -2.28
N GLY A 117 -22.37 17.07 -2.41
CA GLY A 117 -22.60 18.45 -1.99
C GLY A 117 -22.61 18.67 -0.47
N ASN A 118 -21.99 17.80 0.34
CA ASN A 118 -21.95 17.96 1.79
C ASN A 118 -21.12 19.20 2.17
N SER A 119 -21.79 20.25 2.65
CA SER A 119 -21.19 21.55 2.98
C SER A 119 -20.04 21.47 3.99
N SER A 120 -20.14 20.55 4.96
CA SER A 120 -19.09 20.33 5.97
C SER A 120 -17.80 19.78 5.37
N LEU A 121 -17.87 18.92 4.35
CA LEU A 121 -16.73 18.37 3.64
C LEU A 121 -16.20 19.32 2.56
N LEU A 122 -17.09 20.05 1.88
CA LEU A 122 -16.71 21.01 0.83
C LEU A 122 -15.84 22.16 1.35
N LYS A 123 -15.92 22.47 2.63
CA LYS A 123 -15.00 23.42 3.29
C LYS A 123 -13.52 23.03 3.09
N TYR A 124 -13.21 21.76 2.94
CA TYR A 124 -11.86 21.23 2.75
C TYR A 124 -11.55 20.86 1.28
N SER A 125 -12.41 21.27 0.33
CA SER A 125 -12.27 20.94 -1.09
C SER A 125 -10.91 21.34 -1.68
N TRP A 126 -10.37 22.50 -1.30
CA TRP A 126 -9.05 22.95 -1.73
C TRP A 126 -7.92 22.03 -1.25
N PHE A 127 -8.01 21.53 -0.02
CA PHE A 127 -7.03 20.57 0.50
C PHE A 127 -7.12 19.23 -0.23
N MET A 128 -8.34 18.74 -0.49
CA MET A 128 -8.55 17.54 -1.31
C MET A 128 -8.05 17.73 -2.74
N LEU A 129 -8.33 18.88 -3.37
CA LEU A 129 -7.88 19.20 -4.72
C LEU A 129 -6.35 19.25 -4.81
N ALA A 130 -5.67 19.86 -3.84
CA ALA A 130 -4.21 19.84 -3.76
C ALA A 130 -3.67 18.40 -3.71
N GLY A 131 -4.29 17.52 -2.92
CA GLY A 131 -3.95 16.09 -2.90
C GLY A 131 -4.17 15.41 -4.25
N VAL A 132 -5.28 15.70 -4.92
CA VAL A 132 -5.57 15.18 -6.28
C VAL A 132 -4.50 15.62 -7.28
N LEU A 133 -4.07 16.88 -7.25
CA LEU A 133 -3.02 17.36 -8.14
C LEU A 133 -1.68 16.65 -7.90
N VAL A 134 -1.26 16.54 -6.65
CA VAL A 134 0.02 15.89 -6.31
C VAL A 134 0.00 14.40 -6.64
N ILE A 135 -1.08 13.68 -6.30
CA ILE A 135 -1.17 12.23 -6.62
C ILE A 135 -1.21 12.02 -8.14
N SER A 136 -1.87 12.91 -8.89
CA SER A 136 -1.91 12.83 -10.35
C SER A 136 -0.51 12.96 -10.95
N ILE A 137 0.30 13.88 -10.44
CA ILE A 137 1.70 14.05 -10.86
C ILE A 137 2.49 12.77 -10.54
N ILE A 138 2.38 12.24 -9.32
CA ILE A 138 3.07 11.01 -8.90
C ILE A 138 2.67 9.82 -9.79
N CYS A 139 1.37 9.62 -10.02
CA CYS A 139 0.87 8.54 -10.87
C CYS A 139 1.35 8.68 -12.31
N THR A 140 1.33 9.90 -12.86
CA THR A 140 1.81 10.18 -14.22
C THR A 140 3.30 9.87 -14.35
N VAL A 141 4.12 10.30 -13.39
CA VAL A 141 5.57 10.02 -13.40
C VAL A 141 5.83 8.52 -13.31
N LEU A 142 5.19 7.81 -12.39
CA LEU A 142 5.34 6.36 -12.24
C LEU A 142 4.90 5.60 -13.50
N PHE A 143 3.78 5.99 -14.08
CA PHE A 143 3.29 5.40 -15.33
C PHE A 143 4.25 5.64 -16.49
N LEU A 144 4.72 6.86 -16.68
CA LEU A 144 5.65 7.22 -17.74
C LEU A 144 7.02 6.51 -17.61
N LEU A 145 7.53 6.38 -16.38
CA LEU A 145 8.75 5.61 -16.11
C LEU A 145 8.59 4.12 -16.44
N THR A 146 7.40 3.56 -16.23
CA THR A 146 7.12 2.14 -16.53
C THR A 146 6.97 1.88 -18.02
N VAL A 147 6.33 2.80 -18.77
CA VAL A 147 5.95 2.56 -20.19
C VAL A 147 6.97 3.09 -21.17
N SER A 148 7.61 4.23 -20.89
CA SER A 148 8.43 4.96 -21.87
C SER A 148 9.92 4.86 -21.60
N LYS A 149 10.65 4.11 -22.47
CA LYS A 149 12.12 4.08 -22.45
C LYS A 149 12.76 5.45 -22.68
N LYS A 150 12.13 6.33 -23.50
CA LYS A 150 12.66 7.66 -23.77
C LYS A 150 12.61 8.56 -22.55
N ILE A 151 11.50 8.51 -21.80
CA ILE A 151 11.31 9.33 -20.58
C ILE A 151 12.21 8.86 -19.47
N SER A 152 12.33 7.55 -19.26
CA SER A 152 13.25 7.01 -18.24
C SER A 152 14.71 7.31 -18.57
N GLY A 153 15.11 7.17 -19.83
CA GLY A 153 16.45 7.54 -20.29
C GLY A 153 16.74 9.04 -20.10
N PHE A 154 15.78 9.91 -20.40
CA PHE A 154 15.90 11.34 -20.14
C PHE A 154 16.00 11.66 -18.64
N ALA A 155 15.18 11.00 -17.79
CA ALA A 155 15.24 11.17 -16.34
C ALA A 155 16.61 10.76 -15.77
N ILE A 156 17.16 9.61 -16.21
CA ILE A 156 18.50 9.15 -15.82
C ILE A 156 19.59 10.12 -16.29
N ALA A 157 19.51 10.58 -17.55
CA ALA A 157 20.46 11.55 -18.11
C ALA A 157 20.44 12.86 -17.33
N LEU A 158 19.25 13.35 -16.96
CA LEU A 158 19.09 14.56 -16.15
C LEU A 158 19.71 14.40 -14.75
N ILE A 159 19.46 13.27 -14.09
CA ILE A 159 20.04 12.96 -12.78
C ILE A 159 21.57 12.88 -12.88
N ARG A 160 22.10 12.20 -13.90
CA ARG A 160 23.55 12.14 -14.15
C ARG A 160 24.18 13.51 -14.43
N ALA A 161 23.46 14.40 -15.11
CA ALA A 161 23.93 15.77 -15.39
C ALA A 161 24.00 16.65 -14.13
N ILE A 162 23.06 16.46 -13.18
CA ILE A 162 23.00 17.21 -11.91
C ILE A 162 24.06 16.70 -10.94
N ILE A 163 24.32 15.40 -10.92
CA ILE A 163 25.27 14.78 -10.00
C ILE A 163 26.68 14.88 -10.60
N LYS A 164 27.43 15.94 -10.23
CA LYS A 164 28.87 16.04 -10.52
C LYS A 164 29.59 14.84 -9.89
N LYS A 165 30.45 14.18 -10.69
CA LYS A 165 31.35 13.03 -10.46
C LYS A 165 31.82 12.71 -9.02
N GLU A 166 30.97 12.68 -8.01
CA GLU A 166 31.28 12.11 -6.70
C GLU A 166 31.00 10.59 -6.76
N SER A 167 32.01 9.77 -6.50
CA SER A 167 31.96 8.31 -6.67
C SER A 167 30.80 7.62 -5.92
N ARG A 168 30.44 8.10 -4.71
CA ARG A 168 29.31 7.59 -3.93
C ARG A 168 27.92 7.89 -4.54
N LEU A 169 27.79 9.02 -5.24
CA LEU A 169 26.54 9.41 -5.88
C LEU A 169 26.37 8.69 -7.23
N THR A 170 27.45 8.41 -7.93
CA THR A 170 27.45 7.64 -9.18
C THR A 170 26.92 6.22 -8.95
N GLU A 171 27.37 5.53 -7.89
CA GLU A 171 26.87 4.19 -7.54
C GLU A 171 25.36 4.18 -7.25
N LYS A 172 24.83 5.23 -6.60
CA LYS A 172 23.38 5.36 -6.38
C LYS A 172 22.60 5.57 -7.67
N VAL A 173 23.15 6.33 -8.62
CA VAL A 173 22.53 6.51 -9.96
C VAL A 173 22.51 5.23 -10.74
N ASP A 174 23.60 4.47 -10.73
CA ASP A 174 23.66 3.17 -11.42
C ASP A 174 22.65 2.17 -10.83
N LYS A 175 22.50 2.13 -9.50
CA LYS A 175 21.45 1.34 -8.84
C LYS A 175 20.05 1.79 -9.25
N LEU A 176 19.81 3.10 -9.38
CA LEU A 176 18.53 3.65 -9.82
C LEU A 176 18.25 3.29 -11.29
N GLU A 177 19.26 3.37 -12.15
CA GLU A 177 19.15 2.97 -13.56
C GLU A 177 18.80 1.49 -13.69
N HIS A 178 19.48 0.61 -12.95
CA HIS A 178 19.15 -0.81 -12.89
C HIS A 178 17.72 -1.05 -12.40
N ALA A 179 17.27 -0.33 -11.37
CA ALA A 179 15.92 -0.45 -10.87
C ALA A 179 14.86 -0.01 -11.91
N ILE A 180 15.10 1.08 -12.64
CA ILE A 180 14.22 1.56 -13.71
C ILE A 180 14.18 0.58 -14.89
N ASN A 181 15.32 0.04 -15.29
CA ASN A 181 15.39 -0.95 -16.38
C ASN A 181 14.64 -2.24 -15.99
N SER A 182 14.80 -2.71 -14.76
CA SER A 182 14.07 -3.87 -14.24
C SER A 182 12.57 -3.60 -14.16
N LEU A 183 12.15 -2.40 -13.70
CA LEU A 183 10.75 -1.95 -13.72
C LEU A 183 10.14 -2.03 -15.12
N GLN A 184 10.86 -1.56 -16.14
CA GLN A 184 10.36 -1.57 -17.52
C GLN A 184 10.27 -2.97 -18.12
N THR A 185 11.22 -3.84 -17.78
CA THR A 185 11.21 -5.23 -18.24
C THR A 185 10.04 -6.00 -17.65
N GLU A 186 9.89 -5.98 -16.33
CA GLU A 186 8.80 -6.68 -15.64
C GLU A 186 7.44 -6.04 -15.91
N GLY A 187 7.38 -4.70 -16.00
CA GLY A 187 6.17 -3.99 -16.38
C GLY A 187 5.64 -4.39 -17.74
N ARG A 188 6.52 -4.55 -18.75
CA ARG A 188 6.12 -5.01 -20.08
C ARG A 188 5.52 -6.41 -20.08
N ILE A 189 6.07 -7.33 -19.31
CA ILE A 189 5.57 -8.70 -19.21
C ILE A 189 4.11 -8.66 -18.75
N ILE A 190 3.80 -7.91 -17.71
CA ILE A 190 2.45 -7.79 -17.17
C ILE A 190 1.50 -7.06 -18.15
N TRP A 191 1.98 -6.03 -18.86
CA TRP A 191 1.18 -5.31 -19.86
C TRP A 191 0.81 -6.17 -21.07
N HIS A 192 1.68 -7.09 -21.47
CA HIS A 192 1.41 -7.99 -22.60
C HIS A 192 0.37 -9.07 -22.25
N ASP A 193 0.35 -9.56 -21.02
CA ASP A 193 -0.68 -10.47 -20.55
C ASP A 193 -1.89 -9.69 -20.03
N LYS A 194 -2.84 -9.43 -20.94
CA LYS A 194 -4.06 -8.68 -20.63
C LYS A 194 -4.91 -9.31 -19.52
N LYS A 195 -4.86 -10.66 -19.37
CA LYS A 195 -5.60 -11.35 -18.30
C LYS A 195 -4.97 -11.08 -16.96
N VAL A 196 -3.67 -11.31 -16.83
CA VAL A 196 -2.91 -11.03 -15.59
C VAL A 196 -3.04 -9.56 -15.23
N PHE A 197 -2.87 -8.64 -16.19
CA PHE A 197 -3.05 -7.21 -15.98
C PHE A 197 -4.42 -6.87 -15.37
N LEU A 198 -5.51 -7.36 -15.99
CA LEU A 198 -6.87 -7.09 -15.51
C LEU A 198 -7.09 -7.65 -14.11
N ILE A 199 -6.63 -8.88 -13.85
CA ILE A 199 -6.78 -9.51 -12.52
C ILE A 199 -5.99 -8.72 -11.47
N VAL A 200 -4.76 -8.29 -11.76
CA VAL A 200 -3.94 -7.47 -10.85
C VAL A 200 -4.63 -6.14 -10.54
N VAL A 201 -5.21 -5.47 -11.54
CA VAL A 201 -5.96 -4.22 -11.32
C VAL A 201 -7.19 -4.46 -10.44
N LEU A 202 -7.99 -5.48 -10.74
CA LEU A 202 -9.19 -5.82 -9.95
C LEU A 202 -8.85 -6.20 -8.51
N LEU A 203 -7.80 -6.99 -8.30
CA LEU A 203 -7.32 -7.34 -6.97
C LEU A 203 -6.79 -6.13 -6.19
N ASN A 204 -6.13 -5.17 -6.87
CA ASN A 204 -5.72 -3.91 -6.24
C ASN A 204 -6.92 -3.07 -5.80
N ILE A 205 -7.96 -2.96 -6.62
CA ILE A 205 -9.20 -2.28 -6.24
C ILE A 205 -9.85 -3.01 -5.06
N PHE A 206 -10.03 -4.33 -5.15
CA PHE A 206 -10.64 -5.16 -4.12
C PHE A 206 -9.94 -5.01 -2.77
N LYS A 207 -8.61 -5.13 -2.72
CA LYS A 207 -7.88 -5.02 -1.45
C LYS A 207 -8.04 -3.66 -0.77
N PHE A 208 -8.06 -2.56 -1.56
CA PHE A 208 -8.29 -1.23 -0.99
C PHE A 208 -9.74 -1.05 -0.55
N CYS A 209 -10.72 -1.59 -1.29
CA CYS A 209 -12.11 -1.62 -0.82
C CYS A 209 -12.25 -2.32 0.53
N CYS A 210 -11.52 -3.43 0.75
CA CYS A 210 -11.51 -4.12 2.03
C CYS A 210 -11.01 -3.26 3.20
N TRP A 211 -10.06 -2.36 2.97
CA TRP A 211 -9.60 -1.42 4.00
C TRP A 211 -10.52 -0.20 4.13
N TYR A 212 -11.04 0.31 3.00
CA TYR A 212 -11.85 1.52 3.00
C TYR A 212 -13.24 1.33 3.60
N ILE A 213 -13.77 0.10 3.62
CA ILE A 213 -15.08 -0.19 4.24
C ILE A 213 -15.04 -0.17 5.77
N ILE A 214 -13.85 -0.30 6.41
CA ILE A 214 -13.73 -0.43 7.86
C ILE A 214 -14.40 0.71 8.63
N PRO A 215 -14.21 2.00 8.29
CA PRO A 215 -14.94 3.09 8.97
C PRO A 215 -16.45 2.99 8.78
N GLY A 216 -16.92 2.52 7.62
CA GLY A 216 -18.33 2.26 7.38
C GLY A 216 -18.91 1.22 8.33
N ILE A 217 -18.20 0.09 8.54
CA ILE A 217 -18.60 -0.95 9.51
C ILE A 217 -18.70 -0.38 10.94
N LEU A 218 -17.79 0.52 11.31
CA LEU A 218 -17.79 1.13 12.63
C LEU A 218 -18.93 2.12 12.85
N PHE A 219 -19.22 2.96 11.86
CA PHE A 219 -20.07 4.15 12.05
C PHE A 219 -21.51 3.97 11.57
N VAL A 220 -21.84 2.93 10.79
CA VAL A 220 -23.18 2.74 10.20
C VAL A 220 -24.30 2.75 11.24
N ASP A 221 -24.20 1.98 12.32
CA ASP A 221 -25.27 1.85 13.32
C ASP A 221 -25.24 2.97 14.37
N THR A 222 -24.07 3.56 14.62
CA THR A 222 -23.87 4.51 15.71
C THR A 222 -24.13 5.96 15.28
N PHE A 223 -23.83 6.27 14.02
CA PHE A 223 -23.89 7.63 13.46
C PHE A 223 -24.69 7.72 12.17
N ASP A 224 -25.37 6.63 11.77
CA ASP A 224 -26.18 6.54 10.53
C ASP A 224 -25.42 7.01 9.28
N LEU A 225 -24.11 6.73 9.24
CA LEU A 225 -23.29 7.08 8.09
C LEU A 225 -23.38 6.01 7.01
N ASN A 226 -23.66 6.43 5.78
CA ASN A 226 -23.68 5.53 4.64
C ASN A 226 -22.28 4.88 4.45
N PRO A 227 -22.16 3.53 4.43
CA PRO A 227 -20.88 2.83 4.27
C PRO A 227 -20.14 3.20 2.99
N LEU A 228 -20.83 3.45 1.88
CA LEU A 228 -20.20 3.86 0.61
C LEU A 228 -19.59 5.27 0.71
N MET A 229 -20.27 6.18 1.42
CA MET A 229 -19.73 7.50 1.72
C MET A 229 -18.47 7.40 2.60
N CYS A 230 -18.48 6.52 3.59
CA CYS A 230 -17.32 6.26 4.44
C CYS A 230 -16.16 5.67 3.62
N MET A 231 -16.43 4.76 2.67
CA MET A 231 -15.42 4.23 1.75
C MET A 231 -14.82 5.33 0.87
N ALA A 232 -15.64 6.19 0.28
CA ALA A 232 -15.18 7.30 -0.54
C ALA A 232 -14.31 8.27 0.29
N LEU A 233 -14.76 8.59 1.50
CA LEU A 233 -14.01 9.48 2.39
C LEU A 233 -12.67 8.85 2.81
N MET A 234 -12.64 7.54 3.10
CA MET A 234 -11.43 6.82 3.43
C MET A 234 -10.45 6.73 2.25
N ALA A 235 -10.95 6.60 1.01
CA ALA A 235 -10.13 6.64 -0.19
C ALA A 235 -9.42 8.00 -0.34
N VAL A 236 -10.14 9.11 -0.10
CA VAL A 236 -9.54 10.45 -0.07
C VAL A 236 -8.53 10.59 1.07
N CYS A 237 -8.84 10.07 2.26
CA CYS A 237 -7.90 10.08 3.39
C CYS A 237 -6.60 9.34 3.04
N ASN A 238 -6.70 8.16 2.41
CA ASN A 238 -5.53 7.37 2.02
C ASN A 238 -4.73 8.06 0.91
N MET A 239 -5.40 8.66 -0.08
CA MET A 239 -4.76 9.45 -1.13
C MET A 239 -3.94 10.60 -0.52
N LEU A 240 -4.54 11.40 0.36
CA LEU A 240 -3.86 12.50 1.05
C LEU A 240 -2.72 12.00 1.96
N GLY A 241 -2.94 10.91 2.67
CA GLY A 241 -1.92 10.27 3.50
C GLY A 241 -0.70 9.76 2.69
N CYS A 242 -0.90 9.41 1.41
CA CYS A 242 0.18 9.03 0.49
C CYS A 242 0.97 10.24 -0.05
N VAL A 243 0.36 11.41 -0.11
CA VAL A 243 0.98 12.65 -0.58
C VAL A 243 1.80 13.32 0.53
N MET A 244 1.32 13.24 1.77
CA MET A 244 2.01 13.82 2.92
C MET A 244 3.22 12.97 3.31
N VAL A 245 4.38 13.61 3.43
CA VAL A 245 5.63 12.92 3.76
C VAL A 245 5.67 12.63 5.26
N ALA A 246 5.43 11.36 5.62
CA ALA A 246 5.65 10.89 6.99
C ALA A 246 6.16 9.44 6.98
N PRO A 247 7.04 9.06 7.92
CA PRO A 247 7.51 7.68 8.04
C PRO A 247 6.33 6.71 8.18
N SER A 248 6.22 5.74 7.28
CA SER A 248 5.10 4.77 7.22
C SER A 248 3.68 5.36 7.05
N GLY A 249 3.52 6.67 6.83
CA GLY A 249 2.21 7.33 6.89
C GLY A 249 1.61 7.36 8.31
N ILE A 250 2.46 7.14 9.35
CA ILE A 250 2.03 7.25 10.75
C ILE A 250 1.72 8.71 11.03
N GLY A 251 0.53 8.97 11.57
CA GLY A 251 0.06 10.31 11.90
C GLY A 251 -0.61 11.05 10.74
N THR A 252 -0.13 10.94 9.49
CA THR A 252 -0.76 11.66 8.36
C THR A 252 -2.14 11.13 8.03
N LEU A 253 -2.28 9.81 7.89
CA LEU A 253 -3.59 9.19 7.68
C LEU A 253 -4.51 9.44 8.87
N ASP A 254 -3.98 9.35 10.11
CA ASP A 254 -4.77 9.54 11.33
C ASP A 254 -5.26 10.98 11.45
N PHE A 255 -4.41 11.96 11.10
CA PHE A 255 -4.78 13.37 11.05
C PHE A 255 -5.88 13.63 10.03
N VAL A 256 -5.72 13.14 8.79
CA VAL A 256 -6.71 13.34 7.73
C VAL A 256 -8.02 12.60 8.05
N PHE A 257 -7.93 11.41 8.64
CA PHE A 257 -9.09 10.67 9.13
C PHE A 257 -9.84 11.47 10.20
N ALA A 258 -9.13 11.95 11.23
CA ALA A 258 -9.73 12.75 12.29
C ALA A 258 -10.35 14.04 11.75
N LEU A 259 -9.71 14.70 10.79
CA LEU A 259 -10.20 15.92 10.16
C LEU A 259 -11.54 15.67 9.45
N PHE A 260 -11.62 14.69 8.56
CA PHE A 260 -12.80 14.47 7.73
C PHE A 260 -13.93 13.74 8.46
N PHE A 261 -13.64 12.61 9.10
CA PHE A 261 -14.65 11.91 9.88
C PHE A 261 -15.10 12.72 11.10
N GLY A 262 -14.23 13.54 11.67
CA GLY A 262 -14.57 14.45 12.76
C GLY A 262 -15.64 15.47 12.39
N THR A 263 -15.72 15.90 11.12
CA THR A 263 -16.79 16.82 10.66
C THR A 263 -18.16 16.15 10.60
N LEU A 264 -18.21 14.85 10.39
CA LEU A 264 -19.45 14.07 10.25
C LEU A 264 -19.90 13.50 11.59
N VAL A 265 -19.00 12.86 12.33
CA VAL A 265 -19.29 12.14 13.58
C VAL A 265 -19.43 13.10 14.76
N LYS A 266 -18.70 14.21 14.78
CA LYS A 266 -18.69 15.23 15.87
C LYS A 266 -18.49 14.65 17.28
N ASN A 267 -17.87 13.48 17.38
CA ASN A 267 -17.52 12.80 18.62
C ASN A 267 -16.05 12.37 18.58
N GLY A 268 -15.19 13.15 19.21
CA GLY A 268 -13.74 12.91 19.20
C GLY A 268 -13.34 11.58 19.85
N LYS A 269 -14.12 11.06 20.81
CA LYS A 269 -13.87 9.76 21.45
C LYS A 269 -14.10 8.61 20.46
N ALA A 270 -15.21 8.66 19.74
CA ALA A 270 -15.53 7.66 18.70
C ALA A 270 -14.52 7.69 17.55
N ILE A 271 -14.06 8.88 17.15
CA ILE A 271 -13.01 9.03 16.13
C ILE A 271 -11.69 8.41 16.61
N ALA A 272 -11.25 8.71 17.84
CA ALA A 272 -10.02 8.13 18.39
C ALA A 272 -10.11 6.61 18.49
N ALA A 273 -11.25 6.06 18.95
CA ALA A 273 -11.48 4.61 18.98
C ALA A 273 -11.45 4.00 17.59
N ALA A 274 -12.08 4.63 16.60
CA ALA A 274 -12.09 4.14 15.22
C ALA A 274 -10.68 4.10 14.61
N ILE A 275 -9.85 5.13 14.84
CA ILE A 275 -8.45 5.17 14.41
C ILE A 275 -7.66 4.02 15.05
N LEU A 276 -7.83 3.79 16.37
CA LEU A 276 -7.14 2.72 17.07
C LEU A 276 -7.56 1.33 16.55
N ILE A 277 -8.87 1.09 16.37
CA ILE A 277 -9.38 -0.17 15.80
C ILE A 277 -8.84 -0.36 14.38
N TYR A 278 -8.92 0.67 13.53
CA TYR A 278 -8.38 0.63 12.17
C TYR A 278 -6.90 0.26 12.16
N ARG A 279 -6.07 0.94 12.97
CA ARG A 279 -4.63 0.68 13.07
C ARG A 279 -4.34 -0.72 13.64
N PHE A 280 -5.09 -1.15 14.62
CA PHE A 280 -4.90 -2.47 15.20
C PHE A 280 -5.10 -3.58 14.15
N PHE A 281 -6.20 -3.55 13.41
CA PHE A 281 -6.49 -4.60 12.44
C PHE A 281 -5.71 -4.48 11.13
N THR A 282 -5.34 -3.27 10.69
CA THR A 282 -4.60 -3.09 9.42
C THR A 282 -3.08 -3.09 9.60
N TRP A 283 -2.57 -2.95 10.84
CA TRP A 283 -1.13 -2.87 11.13
C TRP A 283 -0.67 -3.88 12.17
N ALA A 284 -1.24 -3.86 13.39
CA ALA A 284 -0.77 -4.70 14.48
C ALA A 284 -1.05 -6.20 14.22
N VAL A 285 -2.24 -6.55 13.77
CA VAL A 285 -2.60 -7.95 13.46
C VAL A 285 -1.73 -8.51 12.33
N PRO A 286 -1.58 -7.85 11.16
CA PRO A 286 -0.69 -8.35 10.11
C PRO A 286 0.78 -8.39 10.51
N PHE A 287 1.23 -7.47 11.36
CA PHE A 287 2.58 -7.51 11.93
C PHE A 287 2.79 -8.79 12.74
N MET A 288 1.85 -9.15 13.61
CA MET A 288 1.93 -10.38 14.42
C MET A 288 1.91 -11.64 13.54
N ILE A 289 1.02 -11.69 12.55
CA ILE A 289 0.95 -12.82 11.61
C ILE A 289 2.24 -12.92 10.81
N GLY A 290 2.78 -11.79 10.35
CA GLY A 290 3.99 -11.69 9.54
C GLY A 290 5.28 -12.09 10.27
N LEU A 291 5.27 -12.12 11.60
CA LEU A 291 6.37 -12.61 12.42
C LEU A 291 6.67 -14.09 12.14
N ILE A 292 5.62 -14.87 11.87
CA ILE A 292 5.74 -16.31 11.58
C ILE A 292 6.58 -16.57 10.33
N PRO A 293 6.23 -16.09 9.12
CA PRO A 293 7.04 -16.32 7.93
C PRO A 293 8.41 -15.65 8.02
N ALA A 294 8.56 -14.51 8.72
CA ALA A 294 9.86 -13.88 8.92
C ALA A 294 10.81 -14.74 9.77
N ALA A 295 10.31 -15.38 10.82
CA ALA A 295 11.09 -16.29 11.67
C ALA A 295 11.50 -17.58 10.94
N PHE A 296 10.58 -18.17 10.18
CA PHE A 296 10.89 -19.38 9.38
C PHE A 296 11.96 -19.10 8.33
N LEU A 297 11.89 -17.98 7.65
CA LEU A 297 12.88 -17.62 6.62
C LEU A 297 14.28 -17.46 7.22
N LYS A 298 14.39 -16.80 8.38
CA LYS A 298 15.66 -16.63 9.09
C LYS A 298 16.28 -17.97 9.49
N LYS A 299 15.45 -18.93 9.92
CA LYS A 299 15.91 -20.27 10.31
C LYS A 299 16.43 -21.07 9.11
N THR A 300 15.75 -21.00 7.96
CA THR A 300 16.14 -21.71 6.74
C THR A 300 17.50 -21.21 6.24
N ASN A 301 17.72 -19.91 6.19
CA ASN A 301 18.99 -19.34 5.76
C ASN A 301 20.16 -19.71 6.68
N LYS A 302 19.93 -19.74 8.01
CA LYS A 302 20.97 -20.15 8.95
C LYS A 302 21.40 -21.61 8.73
N ILE A 303 20.43 -22.49 8.45
CA ILE A 303 20.74 -23.91 8.16
C ILE A 303 21.51 -24.04 6.84
N GLU A 304 21.18 -23.26 5.80
CA GLU A 304 21.91 -23.27 4.53
C GLU A 304 23.35 -22.73 4.68
N ASP A 305 23.57 -21.73 5.52
CA ASP A 305 24.89 -21.19 5.82
C ASP A 305 25.73 -22.19 6.64
N ASP A 306 25.12 -22.87 7.63
CA ASP A 306 25.78 -23.91 8.43
C ASP A 306 26.12 -25.18 7.61
N ILE A 307 25.44 -25.46 6.49
CA ILE A 307 25.75 -26.60 5.58
C ILE A 307 26.88 -26.26 4.58
N LYS A 308 27.03 -24.98 4.24
CA LYS A 308 28.02 -24.50 3.24
C LYS A 308 29.36 -24.09 3.85
N GLY A 309 29.49 -23.96 5.17
CA GLY A 309 30.70 -23.66 5.92
C GLY A 309 31.30 -24.93 6.51
#